data_c02d568c1cb66a3ce90b3678c28d5ca1
#
_entry.id   c02d568c1cb66a3ce90b3678c28d5ca1
#
_cell.length_a   1.000
_cell.length_b   1.000
_cell.length_c   1.000
_cell.angle_alpha   90.00
_cell.angle_beta   90.00
_cell.angle_gamma   90.00
#
_symmetry.space_group_name_H-M   'P 1'
#
loop_
_entity.id
_entity.type
_entity.pdbx_description
1 polymer ?
#
loop_
_entity_poly.entity_id
_entity_poly.type
_entity_poly.pdbx_seq_one_letter_code
_entity_poly.pdbx_strand_id
1 'polypeptide(L)'
;MDCEVVEYALRERDGWQLTDAILDALTPALDCLFLCTPNNPTGLLPERGLLEAIAQRCRALNISLILDEAFLDFIPDQPGFIPLLAQHPHVWVLRSLTKFYAIPGLRLGYLLNADAQAVARLRARQMPWSINAYAALAGEIILQDRAYQRATWQWLQEEGARFYAQLQEMAGLTVWPGRANYLFLRCDRPDFDLQYALLRQHVLIRSCANYPGLDSRYFRVAIRSAEENDQLLAALRRVLA
;
A
#
# COMPACT_ATOMS: atom_id res chain seq x y z
N MET A 1 6.67 -10.72 22.65
CA MET A 1 7.25 -11.73 21.75
C MET A 1 8.45 -11.08 21.11
N ASP A 2 9.63 -11.63 21.33
CA ASP A 2 10.83 -11.15 20.67
C ASP A 2 10.87 -11.84 19.30
N CYS A 3 10.59 -11.06 18.24
CA CYS A 3 10.69 -11.51 16.85
C CYS A 3 11.87 -10.79 16.21
N GLU A 4 12.73 -11.53 15.55
CA GLU A 4 13.74 -10.95 14.68
C GLU A 4 13.09 -10.57 13.36
N VAL A 5 13.31 -9.33 12.91
CA VAL A 5 12.79 -8.84 11.64
C VAL A 5 13.92 -8.83 10.63
N VAL A 6 13.73 -9.59 9.56
CA VAL A 6 14.63 -9.58 8.39
C VAL A 6 13.95 -8.80 7.27
N GLU A 7 14.60 -7.73 6.81
CA GLU A 7 14.03 -6.83 5.80
C GLU A 7 14.50 -7.21 4.40
N TYR A 8 13.56 -7.34 3.47
CA TYR A 8 13.83 -7.49 2.05
C TYR A 8 13.72 -6.12 1.36
N ALA A 9 14.87 -5.51 1.04
CA ALA A 9 14.92 -4.18 0.44
C ALA A 9 14.60 -4.23 -1.06
N LEU A 10 13.55 -3.53 -1.48
CA LEU A 10 13.34 -3.19 -2.88
C LEU A 10 14.40 -2.18 -3.34
N ARG A 11 14.68 -2.14 -4.63
CA ARG A 11 15.79 -1.33 -5.18
C ARG A 11 15.31 -0.43 -6.30
N GLU A 12 15.82 0.79 -6.32
CA GLU A 12 15.51 1.76 -7.37
C GLU A 12 15.91 1.29 -8.76
N ARG A 13 17.06 0.61 -8.89
CA ARG A 13 17.53 0.04 -10.16
C ARG A 13 16.57 -0.97 -10.79
N ASP A 14 15.72 -1.60 -9.96
CA ASP A 14 14.69 -2.54 -10.36
C ASP A 14 13.32 -1.84 -10.49
N GLY A 15 13.30 -0.49 -10.51
CA GLY A 15 12.09 0.32 -10.53
C GLY A 15 11.20 0.13 -9.30
N TRP A 16 11.79 -0.28 -8.17
CA TRP A 16 11.09 -0.63 -6.92
C TRP A 16 10.13 -1.82 -7.05
N GLN A 17 10.24 -2.58 -8.13
CA GLN A 17 9.44 -3.79 -8.31
C GLN A 17 9.92 -4.91 -7.40
N LEU A 18 8.97 -5.70 -6.90
CA LEU A 18 9.28 -7.00 -6.32
C LEU A 18 9.62 -7.96 -7.45
N THR A 19 10.80 -8.58 -7.38
CA THR A 19 11.29 -9.52 -8.39
C THR A 19 11.33 -10.94 -7.84
N ASP A 20 11.53 -11.91 -8.71
CA ASP A 20 11.70 -13.33 -8.37
C ASP A 20 12.89 -13.62 -7.43
N ALA A 21 13.86 -12.70 -7.35
CA ALA A 21 14.95 -12.79 -6.39
C ALA A 21 14.48 -12.91 -4.91
N ILE A 22 13.26 -12.52 -4.59
CA ILE A 22 12.69 -12.75 -3.26
C ILE A 22 12.60 -14.25 -2.93
N LEU A 23 12.41 -15.11 -3.92
CA LEU A 23 12.28 -16.56 -3.71
C LEU A 23 13.56 -17.16 -3.11
N ASP A 24 14.73 -16.60 -3.44
CA ASP A 24 16.02 -17.01 -2.90
C ASP A 24 16.24 -16.52 -1.47
N ALA A 25 15.58 -15.42 -1.10
CA ALA A 25 15.62 -14.89 0.26
C ALA A 25 14.75 -15.69 1.25
N LEU A 26 13.80 -16.51 0.74
CA LEU A 26 12.94 -17.33 1.58
C LEU A 26 13.69 -18.60 2.01
N THR A 27 13.97 -18.71 3.32
CA THR A 27 14.68 -19.83 3.93
C THR A 27 13.83 -20.48 5.01
N PRO A 28 14.12 -21.75 5.41
CA PRO A 28 13.40 -22.42 6.48
C PRO A 28 13.53 -21.79 7.88
N ALA A 29 14.41 -20.80 8.03
CA ALA A 29 14.58 -20.05 9.28
C ALA A 29 13.49 -18.99 9.50
N LEU A 30 12.67 -18.71 8.47
CA LEU A 30 11.61 -17.71 8.54
C LEU A 30 10.29 -18.37 8.99
N ASP A 31 9.62 -17.79 9.97
CA ASP A 31 8.28 -18.21 10.41
C ASP A 31 7.18 -17.56 9.56
N CYS A 32 7.44 -16.34 9.09
CA CYS A 32 6.42 -15.51 8.45
C CYS A 32 7.01 -14.55 7.43
N LEU A 33 6.30 -14.34 6.34
CA LEU A 33 6.57 -13.30 5.35
C LEU A 33 5.41 -12.31 5.31
N PHE A 34 5.68 -11.02 5.47
CA PHE A 34 4.72 -9.93 5.26
C PHE A 34 5.00 -9.24 3.93
N LEU A 35 3.99 -9.15 3.07
CA LEU A 35 4.04 -8.39 1.80
C LEU A 35 2.87 -7.43 1.71
N CYS A 36 3.18 -6.16 1.44
CA CYS A 36 2.17 -5.15 1.16
C CYS A 36 1.90 -5.09 -0.36
N THR A 37 0.65 -5.32 -0.78
CA THR A 37 0.27 -5.40 -2.21
C THR A 37 -1.07 -4.68 -2.47
N PRO A 38 -1.07 -3.48 -3.08
CA PRO A 38 0.06 -2.66 -3.54
C PRO A 38 1.00 -2.25 -2.42
N ASN A 39 2.29 -2.18 -2.75
CA ASN A 39 3.32 -1.87 -1.77
C ASN A 39 3.24 -0.42 -1.26
N ASN A 40 3.47 -0.22 0.00
CA ASN A 40 3.63 1.10 0.61
C ASN A 40 5.10 1.27 1.05
N PRO A 41 5.85 2.26 0.48
CA PRO A 41 5.35 3.51 -0.11
C PRO A 41 5.27 3.56 -1.64
N THR A 42 5.71 2.55 -2.37
CA THR A 42 5.92 2.64 -3.83
C THR A 42 4.62 2.64 -4.66
N GLY A 43 3.53 2.11 -4.10
CA GLY A 43 2.25 1.96 -4.81
C GLY A 43 2.24 0.86 -5.87
N LEU A 44 3.31 0.08 -5.98
CA LEU A 44 3.46 -0.95 -7.01
C LEU A 44 2.78 -2.26 -6.61
N LEU A 45 2.21 -2.93 -7.59
CA LEU A 45 1.57 -4.22 -7.45
C LEU A 45 2.46 -5.30 -8.08
N PRO A 46 2.86 -6.33 -7.33
CA PRO A 46 3.58 -7.46 -7.91
C PRO A 46 2.74 -8.21 -8.94
N GLU A 47 3.39 -8.84 -9.89
CA GLU A 47 2.71 -9.71 -10.83
C GLU A 47 2.07 -10.90 -10.11
N ARG A 48 0.89 -11.31 -10.59
CA ARG A 48 0.13 -12.41 -9.99
C ARG A 48 0.93 -13.72 -9.95
N GLY A 49 1.63 -14.04 -11.05
CA GLY A 49 2.46 -15.24 -11.12
C GLY A 49 3.56 -15.29 -10.05
N LEU A 50 4.17 -14.13 -9.76
CA LEU A 50 5.17 -14.03 -8.68
C LEU A 50 4.54 -14.24 -7.30
N LEU A 51 3.36 -13.68 -7.04
CA LEU A 51 2.65 -13.90 -5.77
C LEU A 51 2.29 -15.38 -5.56
N GLU A 52 1.87 -16.06 -6.62
CA GLU A 52 1.58 -17.50 -6.58
C GLU A 52 2.87 -18.31 -6.33
N ALA A 53 3.99 -17.97 -6.97
CA ALA A 53 5.28 -18.61 -6.73
C ALA A 53 5.78 -18.41 -5.29
N ILE A 54 5.63 -17.18 -4.75
CA ILE A 54 5.94 -16.88 -3.35
C ILE A 54 5.08 -17.73 -2.41
N ALA A 55 3.77 -17.82 -2.66
CA ALA A 55 2.88 -18.64 -1.83
C ALA A 55 3.27 -20.13 -1.87
N GLN A 56 3.61 -20.67 -3.03
CA GLN A 56 4.11 -22.04 -3.17
C GLN A 56 5.43 -22.25 -2.42
N ARG A 57 6.36 -21.31 -2.55
CA ARG A 57 7.64 -21.37 -1.83
C ARG A 57 7.46 -21.29 -0.32
N CYS A 58 6.61 -20.39 0.17
CA CYS A 58 6.26 -20.29 1.58
C CYS A 58 5.66 -21.60 2.10
N ARG A 59 4.76 -22.23 1.35
CA ARG A 59 4.20 -23.54 1.71
C ARG A 59 5.26 -24.61 1.84
N ALA A 60 6.18 -24.69 0.86
CA ALA A 60 7.25 -25.69 0.85
C ALA A 60 8.22 -25.55 2.04
N LEU A 61 8.38 -24.32 2.55
CA LEU A 61 9.25 -23.99 3.69
C LEU A 61 8.50 -23.85 5.01
N ASN A 62 7.19 -24.11 5.03
CA ASN A 62 6.33 -23.96 6.21
C ASN A 62 6.30 -22.50 6.75
N ILE A 63 6.38 -21.51 5.89
CA ILE A 63 6.31 -20.08 6.20
C ILE A 63 4.85 -19.61 6.09
N SER A 64 4.34 -18.85 7.06
CA SER A 64 3.05 -18.16 6.95
C SER A 64 3.20 -16.93 6.08
N LEU A 65 2.40 -16.80 5.01
CA LEU A 65 2.39 -15.62 4.15
C LEU A 65 1.25 -14.68 4.56
N ILE A 66 1.56 -13.44 4.88
CA ILE A 66 0.60 -12.38 5.17
C ILE A 66 0.64 -11.33 4.07
N LEU A 67 -0.46 -11.21 3.34
CA LEU A 67 -0.64 -10.22 2.28
C LEU A 67 -1.45 -9.03 2.82
N ASP A 68 -0.81 -7.88 2.95
CA ASP A 68 -1.49 -6.63 3.29
C ASP A 68 -2.02 -5.97 2.00
N GLU A 69 -3.28 -6.21 1.71
CA GLU A 69 -4.00 -5.68 0.55
C GLU A 69 -4.82 -4.42 0.91
N ALA A 70 -4.39 -3.64 1.90
CA ALA A 70 -5.13 -2.48 2.39
C ALA A 70 -5.41 -1.39 1.33
N PHE A 71 -4.64 -1.36 0.24
CA PHE A 71 -4.81 -0.41 -0.87
C PHE A 71 -5.32 -1.06 -2.15
N LEU A 72 -5.60 -2.36 -2.15
CA LEU A 72 -5.97 -3.08 -3.37
C LEU A 72 -7.32 -2.65 -3.94
N ASP A 73 -8.26 -2.25 -3.09
CA ASP A 73 -9.61 -1.82 -3.52
C ASP A 73 -9.58 -0.59 -4.46
N PHE A 74 -8.49 0.16 -4.51
CA PHE A 74 -8.29 1.25 -5.48
C PHE A 74 -8.08 0.76 -6.93
N ILE A 75 -7.82 -0.52 -7.13
CA ILE A 75 -7.61 -1.11 -8.45
C ILE A 75 -8.87 -1.88 -8.83
N PRO A 76 -9.69 -1.37 -9.78
CA PRO A 76 -10.89 -2.08 -10.22
C PRO A 76 -10.55 -3.44 -10.80
N ASP A 77 -11.45 -4.40 -10.65
CA ASP A 77 -11.34 -5.76 -11.18
C ASP A 77 -10.11 -6.57 -10.70
N GLN A 78 -9.51 -6.15 -9.57
CA GLN A 78 -8.41 -6.87 -8.93
C GLN A 78 -8.92 -7.62 -7.68
N PRO A 79 -9.17 -8.92 -7.79
CA PRO A 79 -9.64 -9.71 -6.65
C PRO A 79 -8.52 -9.95 -5.61
N GLY A 80 -7.28 -9.64 -5.93
CA GLY A 80 -6.10 -9.95 -5.12
C GLY A 80 -5.87 -11.45 -5.02
N PHE A 81 -5.42 -11.88 -3.85
CA PHE A 81 -5.14 -13.30 -3.60
C PHE A 81 -6.36 -14.11 -3.15
N ILE A 82 -7.52 -13.47 -2.93
CA ILE A 82 -8.73 -14.12 -2.40
C ILE A 82 -9.14 -15.37 -3.20
N PRO A 83 -9.17 -15.38 -4.54
CA PRO A 83 -9.58 -16.56 -5.32
C PRO A 83 -8.67 -17.78 -5.13
N LEU A 84 -7.45 -17.57 -4.65
CA LEU A 84 -6.45 -18.62 -4.45
C LEU A 84 -6.40 -19.16 -3.03
N LEU A 85 -7.05 -18.49 -2.05
CA LEU A 85 -6.97 -18.84 -0.64
C LEU A 85 -7.34 -20.29 -0.36
N ALA A 86 -8.35 -20.85 -1.04
CA ALA A 86 -8.77 -22.25 -0.83
C ALA A 86 -7.64 -23.27 -1.05
N GLN A 87 -6.68 -22.94 -1.92
CA GLN A 87 -5.53 -23.79 -2.24
C GLN A 87 -4.31 -23.48 -1.37
N HIS A 88 -4.34 -22.37 -0.60
CA HIS A 88 -3.22 -21.83 0.17
C HIS A 88 -3.62 -21.49 1.61
N PRO A 89 -3.92 -22.50 2.48
CA PRO A 89 -4.40 -22.25 3.85
C PRO A 89 -3.37 -21.59 4.77
N HIS A 90 -2.10 -21.52 4.36
CA HIS A 90 -1.02 -20.79 5.06
C HIS A 90 -0.96 -19.29 4.70
N VAL A 91 -1.81 -18.84 3.76
CA VAL A 91 -1.87 -17.43 3.32
C VAL A 91 -2.99 -16.72 4.07
N TRP A 92 -2.66 -15.54 4.60
CA TRP A 92 -3.56 -14.61 5.26
C TRP A 92 -3.67 -13.35 4.43
N VAL A 93 -4.88 -12.88 4.16
CA VAL A 93 -5.11 -11.62 3.44
C VAL A 93 -5.72 -10.61 4.38
N LEU A 94 -5.10 -9.45 4.49
CA LEU A 94 -5.58 -8.30 5.26
C LEU A 94 -6.19 -7.28 4.32
N ARG A 95 -7.38 -6.78 4.63
CA ARG A 95 -8.07 -5.71 3.92
C ARG A 95 -8.42 -4.57 4.86
N SER A 96 -8.35 -3.34 4.37
CA SER A 96 -8.67 -2.14 5.14
C SER A 96 -9.78 -1.34 4.47
N LEU A 97 -10.90 -1.18 5.15
CA LEU A 97 -11.99 -0.34 4.66
C LEU A 97 -11.73 1.16 4.91
N THR A 98 -10.68 1.48 5.67
CA THR A 98 -10.38 2.87 6.06
C THR A 98 -9.81 3.71 4.93
N LYS A 99 -9.23 3.08 3.90
CA LYS A 99 -8.52 3.77 2.81
C LYS A 99 -9.48 4.11 1.67
N PHE A 100 -9.95 3.09 0.97
CA PHE A 100 -10.80 3.24 -0.20
C PHE A 100 -12.12 3.96 0.14
N TYR A 101 -12.75 3.63 1.27
CA TYR A 101 -14.02 4.22 1.69
C TYR A 101 -13.87 5.50 2.51
N ALA A 102 -12.66 6.05 2.61
CA ALA A 102 -12.37 7.33 3.29
C ALA A 102 -12.92 7.43 4.73
N ILE A 103 -12.89 6.33 5.48
CA ILE A 103 -13.35 6.25 6.87
C ILE A 103 -12.22 5.95 7.88
N PRO A 104 -11.10 6.71 7.84
CA PRO A 104 -9.94 6.38 8.67
C PRO A 104 -10.23 6.42 10.16
N GLY A 105 -11.19 7.26 10.60
CA GLY A 105 -11.57 7.41 12.01
C GLY A 105 -12.35 6.22 12.56
N LEU A 106 -13.06 5.44 11.73
CA LEU A 106 -13.88 4.31 12.19
C LEU A 106 -13.06 3.04 12.51
N ARG A 107 -11.83 2.92 12.01
CA ARG A 107 -10.91 1.83 12.33
C ARG A 107 -11.44 0.44 11.98
N LEU A 108 -11.84 0.23 10.71
CA LEU A 108 -12.41 -1.03 10.23
C LEU A 108 -11.52 -1.69 9.18
N GLY A 109 -11.35 -2.98 9.32
CA GLY A 109 -10.69 -3.87 8.38
C GLY A 109 -11.10 -5.31 8.63
N TYR A 110 -10.66 -6.20 7.79
CA TYR A 110 -10.93 -7.62 7.94
C TYR A 110 -9.76 -8.47 7.46
N LEU A 111 -9.78 -9.71 7.91
CA LEU A 111 -8.77 -10.71 7.59
C LEU A 111 -9.47 -11.93 6.99
N LEU A 112 -8.84 -12.53 6.01
CA LEU A 112 -9.31 -13.74 5.33
C LEU A 112 -8.24 -14.83 5.38
N ASN A 113 -8.71 -16.06 5.59
CA ASN A 113 -7.91 -17.28 5.49
C ASN A 113 -8.85 -18.45 5.18
N ALA A 114 -8.36 -19.46 4.49
CA ALA A 114 -9.15 -20.66 4.14
C ALA A 114 -9.28 -21.67 5.30
N ASP A 115 -8.37 -21.64 6.29
CA ASP A 115 -8.45 -22.48 7.48
C ASP A 115 -9.42 -21.87 8.52
N ALA A 116 -10.64 -22.36 8.53
CA ALA A 116 -11.67 -21.90 9.46
C ALA A 116 -11.27 -22.09 10.93
N GLN A 117 -10.47 -23.11 11.26
CA GLN A 117 -9.99 -23.34 12.64
C GLN A 117 -8.93 -22.30 13.02
N ALA A 118 -8.02 -21.95 12.11
CA ALA A 118 -7.07 -20.87 12.34
C ALA A 118 -7.77 -19.52 12.55
N VAL A 119 -8.78 -19.20 11.74
CA VAL A 119 -9.62 -18.00 11.93
C VAL A 119 -10.35 -18.03 13.29
N ALA A 120 -10.92 -19.18 13.68
CA ALA A 120 -11.61 -19.32 14.97
C ALA A 120 -10.64 -19.12 16.15
N ARG A 121 -9.42 -19.70 16.09
CA ARG A 121 -8.37 -19.50 17.11
C ARG A 121 -7.96 -18.02 17.23
N LEU A 122 -7.84 -17.31 16.09
CA LEU A 122 -7.51 -15.88 16.08
C LEU A 122 -8.66 -15.05 16.66
N ARG A 123 -9.91 -15.36 16.27
CA ARG A 123 -11.11 -14.69 16.79
C ARG A 123 -11.24 -14.84 18.31
N ALA A 124 -10.93 -16.02 18.86
CA ALA A 124 -10.96 -16.27 20.31
C ALA A 124 -9.93 -15.43 21.11
N ARG A 125 -8.88 -14.92 20.43
CA ARG A 125 -7.86 -14.05 21.03
C ARG A 125 -8.13 -12.55 20.79
N GLN A 126 -9.16 -12.25 20.01
CA GLN A 126 -9.51 -10.86 19.73
C GLN A 126 -10.05 -10.19 20.98
N MET A 127 -9.61 -8.95 21.23
CA MET A 127 -10.10 -8.18 22.38
C MET A 127 -11.62 -7.95 22.28
N PRO A 128 -12.37 -8.07 23.35
CA PRO A 128 -13.79 -7.67 23.38
C PRO A 128 -13.97 -6.25 22.90
N TRP A 129 -15.06 -6.00 22.18
CA TRP A 129 -15.40 -4.68 21.62
C TRP A 129 -14.33 -4.06 20.71
N SER A 130 -13.49 -4.87 20.07
CA SER A 130 -12.47 -4.41 19.12
C SER A 130 -13.06 -3.68 17.91
N ILE A 131 -14.34 -3.86 17.62
CA ILE A 131 -15.09 -3.15 16.57
C ILE A 131 -16.18 -2.32 17.24
N ASN A 132 -16.15 -1.00 17.02
CA ASN A 132 -17.19 -0.12 17.51
C ASN A 132 -18.47 -0.21 16.66
N ALA A 133 -19.62 0.16 17.23
CA ALA A 133 -20.93 0.02 16.58
C ALA A 133 -21.04 0.80 15.26
N TYR A 134 -20.45 2.00 15.17
CA TYR A 134 -20.44 2.80 13.93
C TYR A 134 -19.61 2.15 12.83
N ALA A 135 -18.47 1.56 13.18
CA ALA A 135 -17.65 0.82 12.23
C ALA A 135 -18.38 -0.41 11.68
N ALA A 136 -19.08 -1.16 12.55
CA ALA A 136 -19.86 -2.32 12.12
C ALA A 136 -20.97 -1.92 11.15
N LEU A 137 -21.77 -0.91 11.51
CA LEU A 137 -22.85 -0.39 10.65
C LEU A 137 -22.30 0.16 9.33
N ALA A 138 -21.21 0.93 9.38
CA ALA A 138 -20.59 1.45 8.17
C ALA A 138 -20.14 0.32 7.24
N GLY A 139 -19.52 -0.74 7.78
CA GLY A 139 -19.06 -1.89 7.00
C GLY A 139 -20.18 -2.59 6.21
N GLU A 140 -21.36 -2.71 6.80
CA GLU A 140 -22.55 -3.29 6.13
C GLU A 140 -23.04 -2.42 4.96
N ILE A 141 -22.97 -1.11 5.10
CA ILE A 141 -23.49 -0.16 4.10
C ILE A 141 -22.49 0.06 2.96
N ILE A 142 -21.23 0.40 3.29
CA ILE A 142 -20.23 0.88 2.30
C ILE A 142 -19.86 -0.19 1.27
N LEU A 143 -19.89 -1.47 1.66
CA LEU A 143 -19.57 -2.57 0.75
C LEU A 143 -20.62 -2.74 -0.37
N GLN A 144 -21.81 -2.19 -0.17
CA GLN A 144 -22.90 -2.22 -1.15
C GLN A 144 -23.00 -0.92 -1.97
N ASP A 145 -22.27 0.13 -1.60
CA ASP A 145 -22.31 1.43 -2.30
C ASP A 145 -21.50 1.40 -3.60
N ARG A 146 -22.14 0.83 -4.62
CA ARG A 146 -21.57 0.73 -5.97
C ARG A 146 -21.36 2.09 -6.65
N ALA A 147 -22.16 3.10 -6.25
CA ALA A 147 -22.02 4.45 -6.80
C ALA A 147 -20.71 5.09 -6.32
N TYR A 148 -20.46 5.02 -5.02
CA TYR A 148 -19.20 5.48 -4.43
C TYR A 148 -17.96 4.77 -5.02
N GLN A 149 -18.03 3.44 -5.14
CA GLN A 149 -16.93 2.64 -5.70
C GLN A 149 -16.58 3.10 -7.11
N ARG A 150 -17.59 3.23 -8.01
CA ARG A 150 -17.36 3.69 -9.38
C ARG A 150 -16.81 5.13 -9.44
N ALA A 151 -17.38 6.03 -8.65
CA ALA A 151 -16.91 7.41 -8.59
C ALA A 151 -15.46 7.52 -8.11
N THR A 152 -15.07 6.71 -7.11
CA THR A 152 -13.69 6.67 -6.59
C THR A 152 -12.71 6.14 -7.63
N TRP A 153 -13.05 5.06 -8.35
CA TRP A 153 -12.20 4.53 -9.42
C TRP A 153 -12.05 5.50 -10.58
N GLN A 154 -13.15 6.13 -11.00
CA GLN A 154 -13.13 7.13 -12.07
C GLN A 154 -12.24 8.33 -11.67
N TRP A 155 -12.46 8.88 -10.48
CA TRP A 155 -11.63 9.96 -9.95
C TRP A 155 -10.14 9.59 -9.94
N LEU A 156 -9.79 8.41 -9.44
CA LEU A 156 -8.39 7.99 -9.37
C LEU A 156 -7.79 7.79 -10.76
N GLN A 157 -8.57 7.27 -11.71
CA GLN A 157 -8.12 7.10 -13.09
C GLN A 157 -7.86 8.45 -13.77
N GLU A 158 -8.76 9.41 -13.64
CA GLU A 158 -8.66 10.70 -14.31
C GLU A 158 -7.66 11.62 -13.61
N GLU A 159 -7.89 11.89 -12.34
CA GLU A 159 -7.07 12.81 -11.57
C GLU A 159 -5.69 12.24 -11.24
N GLY A 160 -5.60 10.95 -10.96
CA GLY A 160 -4.32 10.29 -10.72
C GLY A 160 -3.40 10.33 -11.94
N ALA A 161 -3.94 10.09 -13.14
CA ALA A 161 -3.18 10.19 -14.38
C ALA A 161 -2.72 11.62 -14.65
N ARG A 162 -3.63 12.61 -14.48
CA ARG A 162 -3.31 14.05 -14.64
C ARG A 162 -2.19 14.48 -13.68
N PHE A 163 -2.34 14.15 -12.41
CA PHE A 163 -1.40 14.55 -11.37
C PHE A 163 -0.03 13.89 -11.57
N TYR A 164 0.00 12.60 -11.91
CA TYR A 164 1.24 11.90 -12.24
C TYR A 164 1.97 12.54 -13.42
N ALA A 165 1.28 12.83 -14.53
CA ALA A 165 1.87 13.45 -15.70
C ALA A 165 2.50 14.82 -15.36
N GLN A 166 1.81 15.66 -14.59
CA GLN A 166 2.34 16.96 -14.19
C GLN A 166 3.54 16.90 -13.26
N LEU A 167 3.59 15.89 -12.37
CA LEU A 167 4.76 15.65 -11.51
C LEU A 167 5.97 15.16 -12.33
N GLN A 168 5.75 14.32 -13.34
CA GLN A 168 6.83 13.84 -14.22
C GLN A 168 7.49 14.95 -15.03
N GLU A 169 6.76 16.02 -15.37
CA GLU A 169 7.30 17.18 -16.10
C GLU A 169 8.16 18.10 -15.22
N MET A 170 8.19 17.90 -13.90
CA MET A 170 8.93 18.76 -12.98
C MET A 170 10.41 18.39 -12.94
N ALA A 171 11.27 19.32 -13.35
CA ALA A 171 12.71 19.17 -13.18
C ALA A 171 13.07 19.04 -11.71
N GLY A 172 13.97 18.09 -11.37
CA GLY A 172 14.41 17.83 -10.01
C GLY A 172 13.52 16.87 -9.22
N LEU A 173 12.55 16.21 -9.88
CA LEU A 173 11.78 15.11 -9.33
C LEU A 173 11.89 13.85 -10.22
N THR A 174 12.05 12.72 -9.57
CA THR A 174 11.80 11.40 -10.17
C THR A 174 10.53 10.84 -9.55
N VAL A 175 9.55 10.43 -10.37
CA VAL A 175 8.23 9.97 -9.92
C VAL A 175 7.94 8.60 -10.50
N TRP A 176 7.52 7.67 -9.66
CA TRP A 176 7.14 6.32 -10.09
C TRP A 176 5.62 6.16 -10.18
N PRO A 177 5.14 5.40 -11.19
CA PRO A 177 3.71 5.15 -11.33
C PRO A 177 3.19 4.28 -10.18
N GLY A 178 2.19 4.76 -9.45
CA GLY A 178 1.51 4.02 -8.39
C GLY A 178 0.18 3.45 -8.87
N ARG A 179 -0.32 2.41 -8.19
CA ARG A 179 -1.64 1.80 -8.43
C ARG A 179 -2.65 2.12 -7.32
N ALA A 180 -2.21 2.80 -6.25
CA ALA A 180 -3.04 3.25 -5.15
C ALA A 180 -3.32 4.76 -5.23
N ASN A 181 -3.99 5.32 -4.22
CA ASN A 181 -4.30 6.75 -4.15
C ASN A 181 -3.13 7.62 -3.68
N TYR A 182 -1.92 7.23 -4.03
CA TYR A 182 -0.69 7.99 -3.75
C TYR A 182 0.38 7.70 -4.80
N LEU A 183 1.32 8.62 -4.92
CA LEU A 183 2.50 8.50 -5.77
C LEU A 183 3.75 8.54 -4.91
N PHE A 184 4.75 7.75 -5.33
CA PHE A 184 6.07 7.72 -4.73
C PHE A 184 7.01 8.55 -5.59
N LEU A 185 7.80 9.40 -4.97
CA LEU A 185 8.71 10.30 -5.67
C LEU A 185 10.01 10.51 -4.89
N ARG A 186 11.04 10.92 -5.62
CA ARG A 186 12.33 11.36 -5.08
C ARG A 186 12.62 12.80 -5.52
N CYS A 187 13.12 13.61 -4.61
CA CYS A 187 13.77 14.88 -4.93
C CYS A 187 15.21 14.60 -5.39
N ASP A 188 15.57 15.04 -6.59
CA ASP A 188 16.89 14.77 -7.17
C ASP A 188 17.98 15.76 -6.71
N ARG A 189 17.62 16.74 -5.88
CA ARG A 189 18.56 17.68 -5.25
C ARG A 189 19.08 17.09 -3.94
N PRO A 190 20.36 16.71 -3.82
CA PRO A 190 20.86 15.92 -2.69
C PRO A 190 20.78 16.66 -1.34
N ASP A 191 21.02 17.95 -1.30
CA ASP A 191 21.08 18.73 -0.05
C ASP A 191 19.85 19.65 0.14
N PHE A 192 18.72 19.27 -0.49
CA PHE A 192 17.50 20.06 -0.45
C PHE A 192 16.41 19.38 0.40
N ASP A 193 16.04 20.03 1.50
CA ASP A 193 14.91 19.57 2.33
C ASP A 193 13.57 19.99 1.71
N LEU A 194 13.08 19.14 0.79
CA LEU A 194 11.82 19.36 0.09
C LEU A 194 10.63 19.44 1.06
N GLN A 195 10.63 18.62 2.12
CA GLN A 195 9.53 18.60 3.08
C GLN A 195 9.44 19.93 3.83
N TYR A 196 10.58 20.45 4.31
CA TYR A 196 10.61 21.73 4.99
C TYR A 196 10.28 22.91 4.05
N ALA A 197 10.79 22.88 2.81
CA ALA A 197 10.48 23.91 1.82
C ALA A 197 8.98 23.97 1.50
N LEU A 198 8.33 22.81 1.35
CA LEU A 198 6.88 22.72 1.12
C LEU A 198 6.08 23.11 2.38
N LEU A 199 6.55 22.74 3.57
CA LEU A 199 5.90 23.14 4.82
C LEU A 199 5.82 24.67 4.95
N ARG A 200 6.84 25.39 4.50
CA ARG A 200 6.81 26.86 4.44
C ARG A 200 5.83 27.41 3.40
N GLN A 201 5.36 26.57 2.49
CA GLN A 201 4.27 26.88 1.55
C GLN A 201 2.91 26.35 2.05
N HIS A 202 2.81 25.96 3.35
CA HIS A 202 1.62 25.35 3.99
C HIS A 202 1.20 24.02 3.36
N VAL A 203 2.14 23.29 2.75
CA VAL A 203 1.91 21.98 2.15
C VAL A 203 2.73 20.93 2.87
N LEU A 204 2.08 19.89 3.38
CA LEU A 204 2.73 18.77 4.07
C LEU A 204 2.71 17.53 3.19
N ILE A 205 3.89 16.97 2.94
CA ILE A 205 4.06 15.68 2.27
C ILE A 205 4.64 14.62 3.22
N ARG A 206 4.45 13.34 2.92
CA ARG A 206 4.95 12.24 3.74
C ARG A 206 6.41 11.92 3.37
N SER A 207 7.36 12.17 4.28
CA SER A 207 8.72 11.66 4.16
C SER A 207 8.74 10.13 4.29
N CYS A 208 9.54 9.47 3.46
CA CYS A 208 9.76 8.03 3.47
C CYS A 208 11.11 7.63 4.07
N ALA A 209 11.85 8.55 4.70
CA ALA A 209 13.17 8.30 5.30
C ALA A 209 13.15 7.25 6.43
N ASN A 210 11.98 6.91 6.96
CA ASN A 210 11.81 5.86 7.95
C ASN A 210 11.64 4.45 7.37
N TYR A 211 11.60 4.31 6.04
CA TYR A 211 11.57 3.01 5.40
C TYR A 211 13.00 2.52 5.13
N PRO A 212 13.30 1.25 5.40
CA PRO A 212 14.61 0.70 5.11
C PRO A 212 15.00 0.86 3.65
N GLY A 213 16.24 1.28 3.41
CA GLY A 213 16.75 1.52 2.05
C GLY A 213 16.33 2.84 1.41
N LEU A 214 15.52 3.67 2.08
CA LEU A 214 15.16 5.01 1.64
C LEU A 214 15.85 6.08 2.51
N ASP A 215 16.08 7.25 1.92
CA ASP A 215 16.66 8.41 2.60
C ASP A 215 15.70 9.61 2.62
N SER A 216 16.16 10.76 3.07
CA SER A 216 15.38 12.00 3.19
C SER A 216 14.89 12.59 1.87
N ARG A 217 15.35 12.08 0.72
CA ARG A 217 14.94 12.53 -0.61
C ARG A 217 13.65 11.85 -1.10
N TYR A 218 13.22 10.77 -0.44
CA TYR A 218 12.06 9.99 -0.88
C TYR A 218 10.80 10.40 -0.14
N PHE A 219 9.74 10.57 -0.91
CA PHE A 219 8.45 11.03 -0.39
C PHE A 219 7.28 10.26 -1.00
N ARG A 220 6.18 10.29 -0.29
CA ARG A 220 4.89 9.83 -0.77
C ARG A 220 3.90 11.00 -0.72
N VAL A 221 3.22 11.26 -1.84
CA VAL A 221 2.19 12.28 -1.97
C VAL A 221 0.84 11.61 -2.23
N ALA A 222 -0.20 12.05 -1.55
CA ALA A 222 -1.55 11.56 -1.78
C ALA A 222 -2.12 12.19 -3.07
N ILE A 223 -2.86 11.40 -3.84
CA ILE A 223 -3.75 11.90 -4.89
C ILE A 223 -5.02 12.38 -4.16
N ARG A 224 -5.39 13.65 -4.34
CA ARG A 224 -6.51 14.31 -3.68
C ARG A 224 -7.46 14.95 -4.70
N SER A 225 -8.23 15.97 -4.29
CA SER A 225 -9.01 16.73 -5.26
C SER A 225 -8.11 17.49 -6.26
N ALA A 226 -8.64 17.86 -7.41
CA ALA A 226 -7.88 18.60 -8.41
C ALA A 226 -7.30 19.89 -7.83
N GLU A 227 -8.08 20.62 -7.01
CA GLU A 227 -7.67 21.86 -6.36
C GLU A 227 -6.51 21.64 -5.38
N GLU A 228 -6.58 20.60 -4.57
CA GLU A 228 -5.52 20.28 -3.59
C GLU A 228 -4.24 19.80 -4.28
N ASN A 229 -4.37 19.01 -5.36
CA ASN A 229 -3.24 18.57 -6.16
C ASN A 229 -2.59 19.77 -6.88
N ASP A 230 -3.39 20.71 -7.41
CA ASP A 230 -2.89 21.94 -8.04
C ASP A 230 -2.16 22.85 -7.05
N GLN A 231 -2.60 22.90 -5.78
CA GLN A 231 -1.88 23.60 -4.71
C GLN A 231 -0.50 22.97 -4.46
N LEU A 232 -0.42 21.64 -4.38
CA LEU A 232 0.88 20.97 -4.25
C LEU A 232 1.77 21.19 -5.47
N LEU A 233 1.23 21.08 -6.70
CA LEU A 233 1.97 21.31 -7.92
C LEU A 233 2.52 22.77 -8.00
N ALA A 234 1.71 23.74 -7.62
CA ALA A 234 2.13 25.14 -7.58
C ALA A 234 3.23 25.37 -6.52
N ALA A 235 3.11 24.74 -5.35
CA ALA A 235 4.13 24.83 -4.31
C ALA A 235 5.44 24.18 -4.76
N LEU A 236 5.39 23.00 -5.38
CA LEU A 236 6.55 22.30 -5.93
C LEU A 236 7.27 23.15 -6.98
N ARG A 237 6.54 23.76 -7.93
CA ARG A 237 7.15 24.66 -8.92
C ARG A 237 7.87 25.84 -8.29
N ARG A 238 7.32 26.42 -7.20
CA ARG A 238 7.97 27.54 -6.48
C ARG A 238 9.25 27.14 -5.76
N VAL A 239 9.26 25.95 -5.12
CA VAL A 239 10.41 25.53 -4.30
C VAL A 239 11.49 24.82 -5.10
N LEU A 240 11.17 24.33 -6.31
CA LEU A 240 12.12 23.66 -7.20
C LEU A 240 12.66 24.58 -8.31
N ALA A 241 12.13 25.79 -8.48
CA ALA A 241 12.61 26.80 -9.42
C ALA A 241 14.08 27.24 -9.22
#